data_a3e3842c70523ce1d2184dcbf8573bb5
#
_entry.id   a3e3842c70523ce1d2184dcbf8573bb5
#
_cell.length_a   1.000
_cell.length_b   1.000
_cell.length_c   1.000
_cell.angle_alpha   90.00
_cell.angle_beta   90.00
_cell.angle_gamma   90.00
#
_symmetry.space_group_name_H-M   'P 1'
#
loop_
_entity.id
_entity.type
_entity.pdbx_description
1 polymer ?
#
loop_
_entity_poly.entity_id
_entity_poly.type
_entity_poly.pdbx_seq_one_letter_code
_entity_poly.pdbx_strand_id
1 'polypeptide(L)'
;MKVTSGPAIEKPGEIAAILNGLQEGDVLFVDEIHRLNRQVEEVLYPAMEDYAIDIMLGKDSTARSIRLDLPKFTLVGATTRAGLLTAPLRDRFGIVQKMDFYTPEELQTIVLRTAGVLNVEIDKTGAYEIARRSRGTPRLANRLLKRVRDFAQVKYNGVITKEVADFALDILCLLYTSPSPRDCS
;
A
#
# COMPACT_ATOMS: atom_id res chain seq x y z
N MET A 1 13.27 10.93 1.89
CA MET A 1 12.30 9.86 2.22
C MET A 1 12.84 8.52 1.74
N LYS A 2 12.89 7.51 2.59
CA LYS A 2 13.22 6.12 2.24
C LYS A 2 11.96 5.26 2.33
N VAL A 3 11.81 4.30 1.42
CA VAL A 3 10.65 3.40 1.34
C VAL A 3 11.14 1.97 1.38
N THR A 4 10.52 1.16 2.23
CA THR A 4 10.78 -0.27 2.34
C THR A 4 9.49 -1.02 2.65
N SER A 5 9.54 -2.32 2.82
CA SER A 5 8.38 -3.14 3.22
C SER A 5 8.77 -4.15 4.28
N GLY A 6 7.80 -4.52 5.13
CA GLY A 6 8.02 -5.54 6.17
C GLY A 6 8.64 -6.83 5.63
N PRO A 7 8.09 -7.41 4.53
CA PRO A 7 8.67 -8.62 3.92
C PRO A 7 10.09 -8.48 3.38
N ALA A 8 10.55 -7.27 3.08
CA ALA A 8 11.89 -7.01 2.56
C ALA A 8 12.95 -6.89 3.67
N ILE A 9 12.53 -6.87 4.93
CA ILE A 9 13.42 -6.76 6.09
C ILE A 9 13.36 -8.07 6.86
N GLU A 10 14.31 -8.94 6.61
CA GLU A 10 14.35 -10.26 7.23
C GLU A 10 15.22 -10.29 8.49
N LYS A 11 16.25 -9.43 8.55
CA LYS A 11 17.27 -9.48 9.62
C LYS A 11 17.38 -8.13 10.36
N PRO A 12 17.69 -8.17 11.66
CA PRO A 12 17.92 -6.96 12.46
C PRO A 12 18.99 -6.03 11.87
N GLY A 13 20.03 -6.57 11.26
CA GLY A 13 21.09 -5.77 10.63
C GLY A 13 20.63 -4.98 9.42
N GLU A 14 19.61 -5.42 8.71
CA GLU A 14 19.08 -4.72 7.54
C GLU A 14 18.33 -3.44 7.94
N ILE A 15 17.46 -3.54 8.95
CA ILE A 15 16.77 -2.36 9.48
C ILE A 15 17.77 -1.41 10.15
N ALA A 16 18.76 -1.92 10.88
CA ALA A 16 19.81 -1.10 11.48
C ALA A 16 20.61 -0.31 10.42
N ALA A 17 20.94 -0.94 9.29
CA ALA A 17 21.61 -0.28 8.17
C ALA A 17 20.73 0.80 7.51
N ILE A 18 19.44 0.56 7.36
CA ILE A 18 18.47 1.54 6.84
C ILE A 18 18.40 2.75 7.78
N LEU A 19 18.26 2.50 9.09
CA LEU A 19 18.16 3.54 10.12
C LEU A 19 19.43 4.39 10.20
N ASN A 20 20.60 3.75 10.23
CA ASN A 20 21.89 4.44 10.26
C ASN A 20 22.17 5.29 9.01
N GLY A 21 21.54 4.98 7.90
CA GLY A 21 21.64 5.75 6.66
C GLY A 21 20.60 6.88 6.53
N LEU A 22 19.81 7.18 7.56
CA LEU A 22 18.87 8.30 7.58
C LEU A 22 19.59 9.61 7.91
N GLN A 23 18.98 10.70 7.50
CA GLN A 23 19.40 12.07 7.85
C GLN A 23 18.32 12.73 8.71
N GLU A 24 18.66 13.82 9.38
CA GLU A 24 17.72 14.56 10.21
C GLU A 24 16.51 15.06 9.37
N GLY A 25 15.32 14.80 9.87
CA GLY A 25 14.06 15.12 9.18
C GLY A 25 13.64 14.12 8.10
N ASP A 26 14.40 13.04 7.89
CA ASP A 26 14.01 12.00 6.95
C ASP A 26 12.72 11.27 7.37
N VAL A 27 12.00 10.75 6.38
CA VAL A 27 10.84 9.89 6.57
C VAL A 27 11.20 8.47 6.13
N LEU A 28 11.05 7.51 7.02
CA LEU A 28 11.11 6.08 6.71
C LEU A 28 9.69 5.53 6.59
N PHE A 29 9.31 5.12 5.38
CA PHE A 29 8.02 4.47 5.12
C PHE A 29 8.20 2.96 5.04
N VAL A 30 7.43 2.21 5.86
CA VAL A 30 7.45 0.74 5.89
C VAL A 30 6.06 0.23 5.50
N ASP A 31 5.93 -0.33 4.29
CA ASP A 31 4.69 -0.97 3.85
C ASP A 31 4.56 -2.37 4.46
N GLU A 32 3.31 -2.82 4.68
CA GLU A 32 3.01 -4.12 5.31
C GLU A 32 3.79 -4.34 6.62
N ILE A 33 3.88 -3.32 7.45
CA ILE A 33 4.70 -3.31 8.67
C ILE A 33 4.36 -4.45 9.65
N HIS A 34 3.14 -4.99 9.61
CA HIS A 34 2.72 -6.15 10.39
C HIS A 34 3.46 -7.45 10.03
N ARG A 35 4.24 -7.44 8.94
CA ARG A 35 5.04 -8.59 8.49
C ARG A 35 6.49 -8.53 8.96
N LEU A 36 6.86 -7.54 9.73
CA LEU A 36 8.16 -7.54 10.40
C LEU A 36 8.24 -8.71 11.37
N ASN A 37 9.39 -9.35 11.43
CA ASN A 37 9.63 -10.35 12.47
C ASN A 37 9.97 -9.67 13.80
N ARG A 38 9.81 -10.40 14.89
CA ARG A 38 10.00 -9.88 16.25
C ARG A 38 11.39 -9.31 16.50
N GLN A 39 12.43 -9.92 15.94
CA GLN A 39 13.81 -9.44 16.12
C GLN A 39 14.05 -8.09 15.44
N VAL A 40 13.38 -7.84 14.32
CA VAL A 40 13.41 -6.55 13.62
C VAL A 40 12.61 -5.49 14.39
N GLU A 41 11.44 -5.87 14.93
CA GLU A 41 10.65 -4.97 15.78
C GLU A 41 11.44 -4.52 17.01
N GLU A 42 12.19 -5.43 17.66
CA GLU A 42 13.02 -5.13 18.83
C GLU A 42 14.11 -4.08 18.54
N VAL A 43 14.62 -3.99 17.31
CA VAL A 43 15.52 -2.91 16.88
C VAL A 43 14.79 -1.58 16.67
N LEU A 44 13.54 -1.65 16.21
CA LEU A 44 12.73 -0.44 15.99
C LEU A 44 12.31 0.24 17.29
N TYR A 45 12.12 -0.50 18.38
CA TYR A 45 11.61 0.09 19.61
C TYR A 45 12.50 1.22 20.14
N PRO A 46 13.80 1.02 20.39
CA PRO A 46 14.68 2.11 20.84
C PRO A 46 14.88 3.18 19.74
N ALA A 47 14.80 2.81 18.48
CA ALA A 47 14.87 3.78 17.38
C ALA A 47 13.68 4.74 17.37
N MET A 48 12.49 4.28 17.74
CA MET A 48 11.27 5.09 17.81
C MET A 48 11.20 5.94 19.08
N GLU A 49 11.68 5.41 20.22
CA GLU A 49 11.60 6.07 21.51
C GLU A 49 12.76 7.05 21.76
N ASP A 50 13.98 6.57 21.52
CA ASP A 50 15.21 7.27 21.93
C ASP A 50 16.06 7.77 20.76
N TYR A 51 15.65 7.51 19.51
CA TYR A 51 16.49 7.73 18.33
C TYR A 51 17.86 7.06 18.46
N ALA A 52 17.88 5.81 18.89
CA ALA A 52 19.10 5.03 19.03
C ALA A 52 18.86 3.55 18.67
N ILE A 53 19.92 2.86 18.31
CA ILE A 53 19.90 1.41 18.11
C ILE A 53 21.03 0.75 18.89
N ASP A 54 20.77 -0.43 19.42
CA ASP A 54 21.77 -1.25 20.11
C ASP A 54 22.29 -2.34 19.15
N ILE A 55 23.56 -2.29 18.84
CA ILE A 55 24.22 -3.26 17.96
C ILE A 55 25.13 -4.17 18.78
N MET A 56 24.92 -5.48 18.66
CA MET A 56 25.80 -6.48 19.27
C MET A 56 27.01 -6.69 18.38
N LEU A 57 28.22 -6.38 18.88
CA LEU A 57 29.48 -6.65 18.22
C LEU A 57 30.21 -7.80 18.94
N GLY A 58 30.70 -8.77 18.15
CA GLY A 58 31.40 -9.95 18.64
C GLY A 58 30.52 -11.19 18.70
N LYS A 59 31.15 -12.32 18.94
CA LYS A 59 30.51 -13.63 19.13
C LYS A 59 30.81 -14.14 20.53
N ASP A 60 29.86 -14.84 21.11
CA ASP A 60 29.97 -15.51 22.41
C ASP A 60 30.31 -14.58 23.60
N SER A 61 31.19 -14.97 24.47
CA SER A 61 31.55 -14.27 25.69
C SER A 61 32.23 -12.90 25.52
N THR A 62 32.57 -12.52 24.27
CA THR A 62 33.17 -11.22 23.92
C THR A 62 32.17 -10.25 23.33
N ALA A 63 30.90 -10.62 23.24
CA ALA A 63 29.86 -9.76 22.69
C ALA A 63 29.71 -8.49 23.54
N ARG A 64 29.81 -7.33 22.87
CA ARG A 64 29.56 -6.01 23.47
C ARG A 64 28.39 -5.35 22.74
N SER A 65 27.47 -4.79 23.51
CA SER A 65 26.45 -3.91 22.97
C SER A 65 27.05 -2.52 22.77
N ILE A 66 26.90 -1.99 21.57
CA ILE A 66 27.22 -0.59 21.27
C ILE A 66 25.93 0.11 20.91
N ARG A 67 25.62 1.19 21.62
CA ARG A 67 24.50 2.07 21.33
C ARG A 67 24.94 3.12 20.29
N LEU A 68 24.23 3.20 19.18
CA LEU A 68 24.43 4.20 18.12
C LEU A 68 23.25 5.16 18.14
N ASP A 69 23.55 6.45 18.23
CA ASP A 69 22.57 7.50 18.12
C ASP A 69 22.14 7.67 16.65
N LEU A 70 20.86 7.86 16.43
CA LEU A 70 20.25 8.10 15.13
C LEU A 70 19.84 9.57 15.00
N PRO A 71 19.87 10.13 13.78
CA PRO A 71 19.24 11.42 13.54
C PRO A 71 17.72 11.32 13.79
N LYS A 72 17.10 12.45 14.14
CA LYS A 72 15.63 12.49 14.30
C LYS A 72 14.96 12.23 12.95
N PHE A 73 14.10 11.24 12.90
CA PHE A 73 13.35 10.83 11.71
C PHE A 73 11.89 10.59 12.05
N THR A 74 11.06 10.49 11.03
CA THR A 74 9.65 10.09 11.17
C THR A 74 9.46 8.68 10.60
N LEU A 75 8.92 7.76 11.41
CA LEU A 75 8.50 6.44 10.96
C LEU A 75 7.03 6.48 10.54
N VAL A 76 6.75 6.03 9.33
CA VAL A 76 5.39 5.85 8.81
C VAL A 76 5.22 4.37 8.48
N GLY A 77 4.31 3.70 9.18
CA GLY A 77 3.93 2.32 8.94
C GLY A 77 2.60 2.21 8.23
N ALA A 78 2.51 1.41 7.17
CA ALA A 78 1.25 1.05 6.53
C ALA A 78 0.96 -0.44 6.73
N THR A 79 -0.32 -0.76 6.93
CA THR A 79 -0.76 -2.15 7.10
C THR A 79 -2.19 -2.34 6.62
N THR A 80 -2.45 -3.47 5.98
CA THR A 80 -3.80 -3.93 5.67
C THR A 80 -4.43 -4.72 6.82
N ARG A 81 -3.65 -5.07 7.86
CA ARG A 81 -4.04 -5.93 8.97
C ARG A 81 -3.58 -5.37 10.31
N ALA A 82 -4.20 -4.27 10.74
CA ALA A 82 -3.83 -3.59 11.99
C ALA A 82 -3.90 -4.53 13.22
N GLY A 83 -4.79 -5.52 13.22
CA GLY A 83 -4.89 -6.52 14.29
C GLY A 83 -3.72 -7.49 14.41
N LEU A 84 -2.83 -7.56 13.39
CA LEU A 84 -1.61 -8.37 13.44
C LEU A 84 -0.38 -7.59 13.92
N LEU A 85 -0.50 -6.27 14.11
CA LEU A 85 0.56 -5.49 14.77
C LEU A 85 0.68 -5.92 16.21
N THR A 86 1.91 -6.14 16.65
CA THR A 86 2.17 -6.39 18.08
C THR A 86 1.77 -5.18 18.90
N ALA A 87 1.26 -5.39 20.11
CA ALA A 87 0.90 -4.30 20.99
C ALA A 87 2.08 -3.36 21.26
N PRO A 88 3.31 -3.85 21.54
CA PRO A 88 4.46 -2.98 21.75
C PRO A 88 4.79 -2.08 20.56
N LEU A 89 4.66 -2.59 19.31
CA LEU A 89 4.91 -1.78 18.11
C LEU A 89 3.80 -0.74 17.90
N ARG A 90 2.54 -1.16 18.03
CA ARG A 90 1.39 -0.28 17.84
C ARG A 90 1.38 0.88 18.83
N ASP A 91 1.68 0.60 20.11
CA ASP A 91 1.60 1.60 21.19
C ASP A 91 2.70 2.68 21.08
N ARG A 92 3.75 2.43 20.27
CA ARG A 92 4.81 3.40 19.98
C ARG A 92 4.48 4.37 18.83
N PHE A 93 3.41 4.10 18.08
CA PHE A 93 2.91 5.08 17.11
C PHE A 93 2.05 6.12 17.80
N GLY A 94 2.48 7.37 17.74
CA GLY A 94 1.71 8.49 18.34
C GLY A 94 0.42 8.81 17.56
N ILE A 95 0.34 8.44 16.27
CA ILE A 95 -0.81 8.68 15.42
C ILE A 95 -1.16 7.39 14.71
N VAL A 96 -2.41 6.93 14.88
CA VAL A 96 -2.95 5.78 14.17
C VAL A 96 -4.20 6.23 13.41
N GLN A 97 -4.17 6.09 12.09
CA GLN A 97 -5.26 6.47 11.20
C GLN A 97 -5.79 5.25 10.46
N LYS A 98 -7.11 5.09 10.45
CA LYS A 98 -7.79 4.12 9.61
C LYS A 98 -8.15 4.78 8.28
N MET A 99 -7.74 4.18 7.19
CA MET A 99 -8.12 4.64 5.85
C MET A 99 -9.47 4.04 5.48
N ASP A 100 -10.42 4.90 5.13
CA ASP A 100 -11.73 4.49 4.64
C ASP A 100 -11.70 4.17 3.14
N PHE A 101 -12.68 3.42 2.68
CA PHE A 101 -12.88 3.19 1.26
C PHE A 101 -13.34 4.48 0.57
N TYR A 102 -12.90 4.66 -0.67
CA TYR A 102 -13.36 5.76 -1.51
C TYR A 102 -14.82 5.56 -1.92
N THR A 103 -15.54 6.68 -2.01
CA THR A 103 -16.88 6.68 -2.60
C THR A 103 -16.81 6.48 -4.12
N PRO A 104 -17.93 6.07 -4.77
CA PRO A 104 -17.97 5.97 -6.22
C PRO A 104 -17.65 7.29 -6.93
N GLU A 105 -18.05 8.43 -6.38
CA GLU A 105 -17.83 9.77 -6.92
C GLU A 105 -16.34 10.16 -6.88
N GLU A 106 -15.66 9.85 -5.77
CA GLU A 106 -14.22 10.06 -5.63
C GLU A 106 -13.44 9.16 -6.60
N LEU A 107 -13.85 7.88 -6.71
CA LEU A 107 -13.24 6.95 -7.65
C LEU A 107 -13.50 7.34 -9.10
N GLN A 108 -14.67 7.88 -9.43
CA GLN A 108 -14.96 8.41 -10.76
C GLN A 108 -13.97 9.52 -11.13
N THR A 109 -13.66 10.43 -10.20
CA THR A 109 -12.66 11.48 -10.41
C THR A 109 -11.28 10.89 -10.70
N ILE A 110 -10.89 9.85 -9.96
CA ILE A 110 -9.63 9.14 -10.16
C ILE A 110 -9.59 8.43 -11.53
N VAL A 111 -10.70 7.76 -11.92
CA VAL A 111 -10.83 7.09 -13.23
C VAL A 111 -10.69 8.09 -14.37
N LEU A 112 -11.40 9.22 -14.32
CA LEU A 112 -11.33 10.29 -15.34
C LEU A 112 -9.91 10.84 -15.47
N ARG A 113 -9.25 11.13 -14.35
CA ARG A 113 -7.85 11.58 -14.36
C ARG A 113 -6.92 10.53 -14.99
N THR A 114 -7.08 9.28 -14.62
CA THR A 114 -6.23 8.19 -15.14
C THR A 114 -6.50 7.94 -16.62
N ALA A 115 -7.76 8.06 -17.07
CA ALA A 115 -8.11 7.98 -18.48
C ALA A 115 -7.41 9.07 -19.31
N GLY A 116 -7.37 10.30 -18.79
CA GLY A 116 -6.61 11.39 -19.43
C GLY A 116 -5.11 11.09 -19.55
N VAL A 117 -4.49 10.53 -18.49
CA VAL A 117 -3.07 10.12 -18.53
C VAL A 117 -2.81 8.99 -19.54
N LEU A 118 -3.78 8.09 -19.70
CA LEU A 118 -3.70 6.96 -20.65
C LEU A 118 -4.17 7.32 -22.07
N ASN A 119 -4.58 8.56 -22.33
CA ASN A 119 -5.19 9.01 -23.58
C ASN A 119 -6.37 8.14 -24.01
N VAL A 120 -7.27 7.84 -23.07
CA VAL A 120 -8.48 7.05 -23.30
C VAL A 120 -9.69 7.97 -23.26
N GLU A 121 -10.50 7.94 -24.32
CA GLU A 121 -11.78 8.65 -24.34
C GLU A 121 -12.81 7.88 -23.50
N ILE A 122 -13.34 8.56 -22.49
CA ILE A 122 -14.34 8.01 -21.56
C ILE A 122 -15.35 9.08 -21.20
N ASP A 123 -16.63 8.74 -21.19
CA ASP A 123 -17.65 9.62 -20.68
C ASP A 123 -17.79 9.52 -19.14
N LYS A 124 -18.48 10.48 -18.54
CA LYS A 124 -18.68 10.51 -17.09
C LYS A 124 -19.46 9.29 -16.58
N THR A 125 -20.41 8.80 -17.35
CA THR A 125 -21.26 7.66 -16.98
C THR A 125 -20.51 6.36 -17.04
N GLY A 126 -19.66 6.14 -18.05
CA GLY A 126 -18.76 5.00 -18.13
C GLY A 126 -17.70 5.00 -17.03
N ALA A 127 -17.15 6.17 -16.69
CA ALA A 127 -16.24 6.32 -15.58
C ALA A 127 -16.91 5.99 -14.22
N TYR A 128 -18.15 6.38 -14.04
CA TYR A 128 -18.93 6.06 -12.84
C TYR A 128 -19.21 4.56 -12.72
N GLU A 129 -19.54 3.86 -13.81
CA GLU A 129 -19.74 2.41 -13.78
C GLU A 129 -18.46 1.65 -13.37
N ILE A 130 -17.32 2.06 -13.89
CA ILE A 130 -16.03 1.50 -13.46
C ILE A 130 -15.78 1.77 -11.97
N ALA A 131 -16.05 3.00 -11.52
CA ALA A 131 -15.90 3.42 -10.14
C ALA A 131 -16.77 2.60 -9.18
N ARG A 132 -18.05 2.45 -9.51
CA ARG A 132 -19.05 1.72 -8.71
C ARG A 132 -18.66 0.25 -8.50
N ARG A 133 -18.10 -0.40 -9.52
CA ARG A 133 -17.67 -1.81 -9.45
C ARG A 133 -16.24 -1.97 -8.88
N SER A 134 -15.59 -0.88 -8.43
CA SER A 134 -14.21 -0.89 -7.91
C SER A 134 -14.09 -1.11 -6.41
N ARG A 135 -15.18 -1.44 -5.73
CA ARG A 135 -15.21 -1.78 -4.29
C ARG A 135 -14.43 -0.78 -3.41
N GLY A 136 -14.55 0.50 -3.70
CA GLY A 136 -13.91 1.56 -2.91
C GLY A 136 -12.38 1.67 -3.04
N THR A 137 -11.73 1.00 -4.00
CA THR A 137 -10.27 0.99 -4.10
C THR A 137 -9.73 1.54 -5.43
N PRO A 138 -8.88 2.59 -5.41
CA PRO A 138 -8.27 3.17 -6.61
C PRO A 138 -7.47 2.18 -7.46
N ARG A 139 -6.78 1.24 -6.80
CA ARG A 139 -6.02 0.19 -7.50
C ARG A 139 -6.92 -0.67 -8.37
N LEU A 140 -8.08 -1.07 -7.84
CA LEU A 140 -9.05 -1.86 -8.61
C LEU A 140 -9.68 -1.01 -9.72
N ALA A 141 -10.05 0.24 -9.44
CA ALA A 141 -10.60 1.16 -10.43
C ALA A 141 -9.66 1.32 -11.64
N ASN A 142 -8.40 1.59 -11.40
CA ASN A 142 -7.40 1.72 -12.45
C ASN A 142 -7.15 0.40 -13.22
N ARG A 143 -7.23 -0.74 -12.54
CA ARG A 143 -7.12 -2.05 -13.19
C ARG A 143 -8.32 -2.32 -14.09
N LEU A 144 -9.53 -2.03 -13.63
CA LEU A 144 -10.75 -2.17 -14.42
C LEU A 144 -10.75 -1.21 -15.61
N LEU A 145 -10.37 0.06 -15.42
CA LEU A 145 -10.23 1.02 -16.53
C LEU A 145 -9.35 0.49 -17.65
N LYS A 146 -8.17 -0.05 -17.32
CA LYS A 146 -7.26 -0.63 -18.33
C LYS A 146 -7.90 -1.79 -19.08
N ARG A 147 -8.63 -2.66 -18.40
CA ARG A 147 -9.32 -3.79 -19.02
C ARG A 147 -10.48 -3.36 -19.92
N VAL A 148 -11.29 -2.39 -19.44
CA VAL A 148 -12.39 -1.84 -20.23
C VAL A 148 -11.85 -1.11 -21.46
N ARG A 149 -10.74 -0.38 -21.34
CA ARG A 149 -10.04 0.24 -22.48
C ARG A 149 -9.65 -0.80 -23.53
N ASP A 150 -8.94 -1.87 -23.11
CA ASP A 150 -8.48 -2.90 -24.03
C ASP A 150 -9.67 -3.54 -24.77
N PHE A 151 -10.79 -3.75 -24.04
CA PHE A 151 -12.03 -4.25 -24.62
C PHE A 151 -12.66 -3.25 -25.61
N ALA A 152 -12.73 -1.96 -25.25
CA ALA A 152 -13.26 -0.90 -26.10
C ALA A 152 -12.47 -0.75 -27.41
N GLN A 153 -11.14 -0.88 -27.34
CA GLN A 153 -10.27 -0.82 -28.52
C GLN A 153 -10.46 -2.00 -29.47
N VAL A 154 -10.76 -3.19 -28.95
CA VAL A 154 -10.93 -4.40 -29.77
C VAL A 154 -12.32 -4.52 -30.38
N LYS A 155 -13.35 -4.17 -29.64
CA LYS A 155 -14.77 -4.40 -29.98
C LYS A 155 -15.53 -3.16 -30.42
N TYR A 156 -15.02 -1.97 -30.08
CA TYR A 156 -15.66 -0.68 -30.31
C TYR A 156 -14.62 0.33 -30.83
N ASN A 157 -15.04 1.58 -30.99
CA ASN A 157 -14.18 2.65 -31.53
C ASN A 157 -13.18 3.23 -30.51
N GLY A 158 -12.89 2.52 -29.43
CA GLY A 158 -11.96 2.96 -28.38
C GLY A 158 -12.57 3.94 -27.37
N VAL A 159 -13.83 4.34 -27.53
CA VAL A 159 -14.55 5.24 -26.61
C VAL A 159 -15.26 4.39 -25.56
N ILE A 160 -15.10 4.74 -24.29
CA ILE A 160 -15.76 4.07 -23.17
C ILE A 160 -17.02 4.84 -22.78
N THR A 161 -18.16 4.37 -23.26
CA THR A 161 -19.49 4.80 -22.81
C THR A 161 -19.96 3.92 -21.65
N LYS A 162 -21.11 4.27 -21.07
CA LYS A 162 -21.75 3.46 -20.03
C LYS A 162 -21.99 2.03 -20.50
N GLU A 163 -22.58 1.85 -21.70
CA GLU A 163 -22.92 0.56 -22.28
C GLU A 163 -21.67 -0.29 -22.51
N VAL A 164 -20.58 0.31 -23.01
CA VAL A 164 -19.31 -0.36 -23.22
C VAL A 164 -18.67 -0.78 -21.89
N ALA A 165 -18.73 0.10 -20.88
CA ALA A 165 -18.22 -0.20 -19.56
C ALA A 165 -19.00 -1.34 -18.90
N ASP A 166 -20.33 -1.28 -18.90
CA ASP A 166 -21.20 -2.33 -18.33
C ASP A 166 -20.94 -3.68 -19.00
N PHE A 167 -20.97 -3.74 -20.32
CA PHE A 167 -20.75 -4.98 -21.04
C PHE A 167 -19.35 -5.56 -20.81
N ALA A 168 -18.31 -4.75 -20.84
CA ALA A 168 -16.94 -5.18 -20.58
C ALA A 168 -16.78 -5.71 -19.15
N LEU A 169 -17.37 -5.01 -18.18
CA LEU A 169 -17.28 -5.39 -16.77
C LEU A 169 -18.06 -6.67 -16.47
N ASP A 170 -19.20 -6.89 -17.12
CA ASP A 170 -19.98 -8.13 -16.97
C ASP A 170 -19.20 -9.34 -17.51
N ILE A 171 -18.57 -9.22 -18.68
CA ILE A 171 -17.68 -10.27 -19.21
C ILE A 171 -16.51 -10.52 -18.26
N LEU A 172 -15.88 -9.47 -17.73
CA LEU A 172 -14.77 -9.61 -16.78
C LEU A 172 -15.23 -10.27 -15.48
N CYS A 173 -16.43 -9.95 -14.99
CA CYS A 173 -17.02 -10.60 -13.83
C CYS A 173 -17.18 -12.12 -14.06
N LEU A 174 -17.69 -12.52 -15.20
CA LEU A 174 -17.87 -13.93 -15.56
C LEU A 174 -16.53 -14.69 -15.70
N LEU A 175 -15.46 -14.01 -16.13
CA LEU A 175 -14.14 -14.63 -16.31
C LEU A 175 -13.33 -14.73 -14.98
N TYR A 176 -13.61 -13.89 -14.00
CA TYR A 176 -12.82 -13.83 -12.75
C TYR A 176 -13.56 -14.37 -11.52
N THR A 177 -14.81 -14.70 -11.63
CA THR A 177 -15.57 -15.35 -10.55
C THR A 177 -15.79 -16.82 -10.87
N SER A 178 -15.07 -17.69 -10.18
CA SER A 178 -15.73 -18.89 -9.66
C SER A 178 -16.93 -18.40 -8.85
N PRO A 179 -18.14 -18.98 -9.02
CA PRO A 179 -19.38 -18.30 -8.67
C PRO A 179 -19.53 -18.13 -7.15
N SER A 180 -19.26 -16.93 -6.68
CA SER A 180 -19.84 -16.45 -5.44
C SER A 180 -20.89 -15.41 -5.81
N PRO A 181 -22.17 -15.63 -5.52
CA PRO A 181 -23.27 -14.72 -5.90
C PRO A 181 -23.21 -13.33 -5.26
N ARG A 182 -22.23 -13.07 -4.39
CA ARG A 182 -22.04 -11.79 -3.68
C ARG A 182 -21.10 -10.82 -4.36
N ASP A 183 -20.47 -11.20 -5.45
CA ASP A 183 -19.41 -10.42 -6.08
C ASP A 183 -19.86 -9.59 -7.29
N CYS A 184 -21.12 -9.72 -7.72
CA CYS A 184 -21.68 -9.02 -8.88
C CYS A 184 -22.85 -8.07 -8.57
N SER A 185 -23.17 -7.81 -7.30
CA SER A 185 -24.22 -6.87 -6.90
C SER A 185 -23.68 -5.59 -6.28
#